data_f0a1eccdb295bf83136c7287a181ab6f
#
_entry.id   f0a1eccdb295bf83136c7287a181ab6f
#
_cell.length_a   1.000
_cell.length_b   1.000
_cell.length_c   1.000
_cell.angle_alpha   90.00
_cell.angle_beta   90.00
_cell.angle_gamma   90.00
#
_symmetry.space_group_name_H-M   'P 1'
#
loop_
_entity.id
_entity.type
_entity.pdbx_description
1 polymer ?
#
loop_
_entity_poly.entity_id
_entity_poly.type
_entity_poly.pdbx_seq_one_letter_code
_entity_poly.pdbx_strand_id
1 'polypeptide(L)'
;MIKRIFILCILLLIAAYLVLSATVLNSEPNQRACKGMELSIKDSIDYGFITSDEIKSILKRNKLFPEGKELGSINVRRIEETLTKHPFIEKAECYLTSGGKVAIELYQRVPIIRILSNNGDNYYLDSKGEIMTTLGQPVHVAVATGLIDRKFAKEELYPLAKFLQSNEFWKAQIEQINVTPKLELELVPRVGKHILFLGKGGDYNEKFSKLQTFYKEALNQVGWNKYERISIEFSNQIICTKKEN
;
A
#
# COMPACT_ATOMS: atom_id res chain seq x y z
N MET A 1 -10.17 77.96 1.20
CA MET A 1 -10.86 77.07 2.17
C MET A 1 -11.37 75.78 1.54
N ILE A 2 -12.10 75.80 0.47
CA ILE A 2 -12.72 74.61 -0.18
C ILE A 2 -11.70 73.52 -0.55
N LYS A 3 -10.54 73.88 -1.13
CA LYS A 3 -9.49 72.87 -1.44
C LYS A 3 -8.95 72.10 -0.21
N ARG A 4 -8.81 72.72 0.94
CA ARG A 4 -8.35 72.12 2.18
C ARG A 4 -9.39 71.13 2.75
N ILE A 5 -10.69 71.48 2.65
CA ILE A 5 -11.80 70.65 3.07
C ILE A 5 -11.86 69.39 2.18
N PHE A 6 -11.70 69.55 0.87
CA PHE A 6 -11.71 68.47 -0.08
C PHE A 6 -10.56 67.45 0.15
N ILE A 7 -9.34 67.96 0.44
CA ILE A 7 -8.19 67.10 0.79
C ILE A 7 -8.45 66.37 2.09
N LEU A 8 -9.06 67.02 3.07
CA LEU A 8 -9.38 66.41 4.36
C LEU A 8 -10.41 65.25 4.23
N CYS A 9 -11.42 65.43 3.39
CA CYS A 9 -12.40 64.38 3.06
C CYS A 9 -11.78 63.20 2.35
N ILE A 10 -10.85 63.43 1.40
CA ILE A 10 -10.14 62.32 0.74
C ILE A 10 -9.27 61.56 1.73
N LEU A 11 -8.55 62.23 2.62
CA LEU A 11 -7.74 61.56 3.65
C LEU A 11 -8.60 60.76 4.62
N LEU A 12 -9.78 61.25 5.00
CA LEU A 12 -10.73 60.49 5.82
C LEU A 12 -11.27 59.24 5.10
N LEU A 13 -11.58 59.35 3.80
CA LEU A 13 -12.00 58.18 3.00
C LEU A 13 -10.89 57.13 2.86
N ILE A 14 -9.64 57.57 2.65
CA ILE A 14 -8.49 56.66 2.59
C ILE A 14 -8.26 56.00 3.96
N ALA A 15 -8.35 56.77 5.05
CA ALA A 15 -8.22 56.23 6.40
C ALA A 15 -9.32 55.22 6.73
N ALA A 16 -10.58 55.54 6.38
CA ALA A 16 -11.71 54.62 6.53
C ALA A 16 -11.55 53.36 5.70
N TYR A 17 -11.08 53.49 4.46
CA TYR A 17 -10.77 52.36 3.58
C TYR A 17 -9.65 51.45 4.18
N LEU A 18 -8.57 52.05 4.69
CA LEU A 18 -7.47 51.32 5.33
C LEU A 18 -7.93 50.60 6.61
N VAL A 19 -8.75 51.26 7.44
CA VAL A 19 -9.33 50.60 8.63
C VAL A 19 -10.26 49.46 8.23
N LEU A 20 -11.12 49.69 7.23
CA LEU A 20 -12.03 48.64 6.74
C LEU A 20 -11.27 47.47 6.13
N SER A 21 -10.21 47.74 5.36
CA SER A 21 -9.36 46.70 4.77
C SER A 21 -8.59 45.93 5.85
N ALA A 22 -8.10 46.60 6.87
CA ALA A 22 -7.39 45.95 7.99
C ALA A 22 -8.33 45.11 8.88
N THR A 23 -9.58 45.48 9.04
CA THR A 23 -10.54 44.73 9.89
C THR A 23 -11.30 43.65 9.15
N VAL A 24 -11.68 43.90 7.88
CA VAL A 24 -12.49 42.92 7.10
C VAL A 24 -11.62 41.93 6.34
N LEU A 25 -10.46 42.37 5.83
CA LEU A 25 -9.55 41.49 5.08
C LEU A 25 -8.55 40.72 5.98
N ASN A 26 -8.32 41.17 7.20
CA ASN A 26 -7.44 40.52 8.20
C ASN A 26 -8.21 39.68 9.22
N SER A 27 -9.37 39.12 8.84
CA SER A 27 -9.90 38.01 9.66
C SER A 27 -8.84 36.93 9.68
N GLU A 28 -8.31 36.68 10.88
CA GLU A 28 -7.26 35.69 11.08
C GLU A 28 -7.61 34.39 10.34
N PRO A 29 -6.70 33.82 9.52
CA PRO A 29 -6.97 32.61 8.74
C PRO A 29 -7.50 31.46 9.62
N ASN A 30 -7.13 31.46 10.90
CA ASN A 30 -7.49 30.45 11.89
C ASN A 30 -8.95 30.50 12.38
N GLN A 31 -9.64 31.64 12.27
CA GLN A 31 -11.04 31.81 12.67
C GLN A 31 -12.06 31.46 11.59
N ARG A 32 -11.61 31.19 10.36
CA ARG A 32 -12.49 30.81 9.25
C ARG A 32 -13.01 29.39 9.45
N ALA A 33 -14.29 29.21 9.14
CA ALA A 33 -14.86 27.85 9.13
C ALA A 33 -14.25 27.00 8.00
N CYS A 34 -13.94 25.76 8.31
CA CYS A 34 -13.48 24.78 7.33
C CYS A 34 -14.57 24.52 6.28
N LYS A 35 -14.25 24.76 5.01
CA LYS A 35 -15.17 24.62 3.88
C LYS A 35 -15.43 23.19 3.46
N GLY A 36 -14.65 22.24 3.97
CA GLY A 36 -14.77 20.83 3.63
C GLY A 36 -13.46 20.07 3.72
N MET A 37 -13.49 18.82 3.25
CA MET A 37 -12.38 17.89 3.28
C MET A 37 -12.05 17.43 1.86
N GLU A 38 -10.76 17.43 1.51
CA GLU A 38 -10.23 16.84 0.30
C GLU A 38 -9.51 15.53 0.70
N LEU A 39 -9.96 14.39 0.16
CA LEU A 39 -9.38 13.08 0.45
C LEU A 39 -8.73 12.53 -0.80
N SER A 40 -7.46 12.19 -0.71
CA SER A 40 -6.68 11.50 -1.72
C SER A 40 -6.18 10.18 -1.16
N ILE A 41 -6.62 9.06 -1.74
CA ILE A 41 -6.14 7.73 -1.38
C ILE A 41 -5.10 7.35 -2.44
N LYS A 42 -3.84 7.27 -2.02
CA LYS A 42 -2.73 6.84 -2.88
C LYS A 42 -2.76 5.31 -3.00
N ASP A 43 -2.25 4.79 -4.09
CA ASP A 43 -2.15 3.35 -4.36
C ASP A 43 -3.50 2.59 -4.32
N SER A 44 -4.61 3.34 -4.51
CA SER A 44 -5.97 2.76 -4.49
C SER A 44 -6.32 1.96 -5.75
N ILE A 45 -5.57 2.12 -6.82
CA ILE A 45 -5.89 1.54 -8.14
C ILE A 45 -5.86 0.01 -8.08
N ASP A 46 -4.97 -0.57 -7.29
CA ASP A 46 -4.78 -2.02 -7.24
C ASP A 46 -5.60 -2.73 -6.16
N TYR A 47 -6.00 -2.04 -5.08
CA TYR A 47 -6.49 -2.74 -3.89
C TYR A 47 -7.82 -2.26 -3.31
N GLY A 48 -8.13 -0.98 -3.34
CA GLY A 48 -9.45 -0.44 -2.96
C GLY A 48 -9.98 -0.83 -1.57
N PHE A 49 -9.08 -1.11 -0.59
CA PHE A 49 -9.48 -1.61 0.74
C PHE A 49 -10.20 -0.60 1.61
N ILE A 50 -10.04 0.68 1.28
CA ILE A 50 -10.57 1.78 2.07
C ILE A 50 -11.37 2.68 1.14
N THR A 51 -12.56 3.03 1.57
CA THR A 51 -13.44 3.94 0.83
C THR A 51 -13.46 5.33 1.48
N SER A 52 -13.76 6.35 0.68
CA SER A 52 -13.93 7.70 1.19
C SER A 52 -15.02 7.80 2.26
N ASP A 53 -16.08 7.01 2.15
CA ASP A 53 -17.19 7.03 3.11
C ASP A 53 -16.82 6.36 4.42
N GLU A 54 -15.98 5.35 4.39
CA GLU A 54 -15.42 4.73 5.58
C GLU A 54 -14.54 5.73 6.36
N ILE A 55 -13.66 6.46 5.68
CA ILE A 55 -12.82 7.50 6.30
C ILE A 55 -13.68 8.59 6.93
N LYS A 56 -14.70 9.09 6.22
CA LYS A 56 -15.65 10.07 6.77
C LYS A 56 -16.35 9.54 8.01
N SER A 57 -16.74 8.26 8.00
CA SER A 57 -17.40 7.60 9.13
C SER A 57 -16.48 7.48 10.34
N ILE A 58 -15.20 7.11 10.13
CA ILE A 58 -14.18 7.07 11.19
C ILE A 58 -14.01 8.46 11.82
N LEU A 59 -13.86 9.50 11.01
CA LEU A 59 -13.68 10.87 11.51
C LEU A 59 -14.92 11.38 12.26
N LYS A 60 -16.12 11.12 11.75
CA LYS A 60 -17.37 11.50 12.44
C LYS A 60 -17.51 10.80 13.79
N ARG A 61 -17.28 9.49 13.85
CA ARG A 61 -17.36 8.69 15.09
C ARG A 61 -16.38 9.18 16.16
N ASN A 62 -15.20 9.64 15.74
CA ASN A 62 -14.18 10.19 16.64
C ASN A 62 -14.31 11.70 16.88
N LYS A 63 -15.38 12.36 16.39
CA LYS A 63 -15.63 13.81 16.48
C LYS A 63 -14.51 14.67 15.85
N LEU A 64 -13.80 14.10 14.87
CA LEU A 64 -12.68 14.73 14.16
C LEU A 64 -13.06 15.25 12.78
N PHE A 65 -14.29 15.05 12.33
CA PHE A 65 -14.75 15.53 11.01
C PHE A 65 -14.60 17.05 10.93
N PRO A 66 -13.85 17.59 9.93
CA PRO A 66 -13.37 18.96 9.99
C PRO A 66 -14.37 20.00 9.49
N GLU A 67 -15.33 19.60 8.62
CA GLU A 67 -16.24 20.53 7.96
C GLU A 67 -17.08 21.33 8.96
N GLY A 68 -17.13 22.65 8.76
CA GLY A 68 -17.86 23.58 9.63
C GLY A 68 -17.15 23.98 10.93
N LYS A 69 -16.01 23.36 11.26
CA LYS A 69 -15.20 23.74 12.43
C LYS A 69 -14.29 24.92 12.08
N GLU A 70 -13.90 25.70 13.06
CA GLU A 70 -12.85 26.72 12.89
C GLU A 70 -11.52 26.05 12.53
N LEU A 71 -10.83 26.54 11.53
CA LEU A 71 -9.57 25.98 11.04
C LEU A 71 -8.52 25.87 12.17
N GLY A 72 -8.44 26.88 13.04
CA GLY A 72 -7.51 26.87 14.17
C GLY A 72 -7.84 25.84 15.25
N SER A 73 -9.09 25.32 15.30
CA SER A 73 -9.51 24.28 16.25
C SER A 73 -9.26 22.87 15.74
N ILE A 74 -8.91 22.71 14.43
CA ILE A 74 -8.72 21.40 13.83
C ILE A 74 -7.34 20.85 14.18
N ASN A 75 -7.32 19.76 14.91
CA ASN A 75 -6.09 19.06 15.25
C ASN A 75 -5.77 18.02 14.15
N VAL A 76 -4.99 18.45 13.15
CA VAL A 76 -4.58 17.58 12.02
C VAL A 76 -3.81 16.37 12.47
N ARG A 77 -2.92 16.50 13.46
CA ARG A 77 -2.14 15.39 14.02
C ARG A 77 -3.05 14.31 14.63
N ARG A 78 -4.10 14.72 15.33
CA ARG A 78 -5.06 13.76 15.92
C ARG A 78 -5.87 13.04 14.84
N ILE A 79 -6.12 13.70 13.70
CA ILE A 79 -6.73 13.06 12.52
C ILE A 79 -5.78 11.98 11.99
N GLU A 80 -4.51 12.30 11.76
CA GLU A 80 -3.49 11.35 11.29
C GLU A 80 -3.36 10.15 12.22
N GLU A 81 -3.19 10.40 13.53
CA GLU A 81 -3.07 9.36 14.56
C GLU A 81 -4.32 8.47 14.67
N THR A 82 -5.51 9.01 14.37
CA THR A 82 -6.74 8.24 14.37
C THR A 82 -6.87 7.37 13.14
N LEU A 83 -6.49 7.90 11.98
CA LEU A 83 -6.55 7.17 10.72
C LEU A 83 -5.49 6.07 10.64
N THR A 84 -4.29 6.30 11.13
CA THR A 84 -3.20 5.29 11.15
C THR A 84 -3.47 4.11 12.08
N LYS A 85 -4.46 4.19 12.98
CA LYS A 85 -4.94 3.03 13.74
C LYS A 85 -5.74 2.04 12.90
N HIS A 86 -6.16 2.43 11.71
CA HIS A 86 -6.87 1.54 10.81
C HIS A 86 -5.93 0.48 10.25
N PRO A 87 -6.29 -0.83 10.28
CA PRO A 87 -5.37 -1.92 9.92
C PRO A 87 -4.87 -1.89 8.47
N PHE A 88 -5.54 -1.14 7.60
CA PHE A 88 -5.19 -1.04 6.18
C PHE A 88 -4.57 0.30 5.80
N ILE A 89 -4.33 1.20 6.75
CA ILE A 89 -3.65 2.47 6.53
C ILE A 89 -2.21 2.34 7.00
N GLU A 90 -1.28 2.58 6.09
CA GLU A 90 0.14 2.65 6.40
C GLU A 90 0.53 4.01 6.94
N LYS A 91 0.04 5.07 6.27
CA LYS A 91 0.36 6.46 6.60
C LYS A 91 -0.82 7.35 6.27
N ALA A 92 -1.05 8.36 7.11
CA ALA A 92 -1.97 9.44 6.86
C ALA A 92 -1.23 10.78 6.99
N GLU A 93 -1.38 11.64 6.02
CA GLU A 93 -0.89 13.02 6.05
C GLU A 93 -2.07 13.97 5.99
N CYS A 94 -2.12 14.94 6.91
CA CYS A 94 -3.24 15.86 7.02
C CYS A 94 -2.73 17.29 7.17
N TYR A 95 -3.23 18.21 6.32
CA TYR A 95 -2.84 19.58 6.37
C TYR A 95 -3.98 20.54 5.98
N LEU A 96 -3.86 21.78 6.40
CA LEU A 96 -4.78 22.85 6.05
C LEU A 96 -4.36 23.44 4.70
N THR A 97 -5.32 23.56 3.78
CA THR A 97 -5.08 24.18 2.48
C THR A 97 -5.32 25.71 2.57
N SER A 98 -4.68 26.47 1.69
CA SER A 98 -4.93 27.92 1.55
C SER A 98 -6.39 28.25 1.20
N GLY A 99 -7.10 27.32 0.60
CA GLY A 99 -8.53 27.42 0.27
C GLY A 99 -9.48 27.26 1.45
N GLY A 100 -8.95 26.99 2.66
CA GLY A 100 -9.75 26.79 3.87
C GLY A 100 -10.41 25.41 3.95
N LYS A 101 -9.77 24.39 3.40
CA LYS A 101 -10.16 22.98 3.50
C LYS A 101 -9.10 22.20 4.25
N VAL A 102 -9.46 21.01 4.71
CA VAL A 102 -8.53 19.99 5.23
C VAL A 102 -8.22 19.00 4.12
N ALA A 103 -6.95 18.92 3.71
CA ALA A 103 -6.48 17.86 2.82
C ALA A 103 -6.00 16.68 3.64
N ILE A 104 -6.38 15.48 3.23
CA ILE A 104 -5.98 14.20 3.85
C ILE A 104 -5.45 13.30 2.73
N GLU A 105 -4.18 12.94 2.81
CA GLU A 105 -3.55 11.98 1.93
C GLU A 105 -3.33 10.68 2.68
N LEU A 106 -3.88 9.58 2.15
CA LEU A 106 -3.78 8.27 2.74
C LEU A 106 -2.94 7.34 1.87
N TYR A 107 -2.03 6.63 2.50
CA TYR A 107 -1.25 5.57 1.91
C TYR A 107 -1.75 4.25 2.48
N GLN A 108 -2.17 3.34 1.61
CA GLN A 108 -2.66 2.03 2.01
C GLN A 108 -1.50 1.06 2.24
N ARG A 109 -1.69 0.12 3.16
CA ARG A 109 -0.80 -1.04 3.29
C ARG A 109 -0.96 -1.94 2.08
N VAL A 110 0.14 -2.36 1.49
CA VAL A 110 0.17 -3.18 0.28
C VAL A 110 0.50 -4.63 0.66
N PRO A 111 -0.46 -5.56 0.60
CA PRO A 111 -0.18 -6.97 0.83
C PRO A 111 0.64 -7.54 -0.31
N ILE A 112 1.64 -8.36 0.00
CA ILE A 112 2.55 -8.98 -0.98
C ILE A 112 2.49 -10.49 -1.02
N ILE A 113 1.98 -11.12 0.05
CA ILE A 113 1.79 -12.58 0.13
C ILE A 113 0.68 -12.89 1.13
N ARG A 114 -0.11 -13.91 0.85
CA ARG A 114 -1.09 -14.47 1.78
C ARG A 114 -0.53 -15.73 2.43
N ILE A 115 -0.65 -15.83 3.74
CA ILE A 115 -0.26 -17.01 4.51
C ILE A 115 -1.51 -17.80 4.89
N LEU A 116 -1.58 -19.05 4.45
CA LEU A 116 -2.59 -20.04 4.85
C LEU A 116 -1.86 -21.23 5.48
N SER A 117 -1.58 -21.14 6.76
CA SER A 117 -0.83 -22.16 7.47
C SER A 117 -1.71 -23.33 7.92
N ASN A 118 -1.15 -24.53 7.95
CA ASN A 118 -1.81 -25.73 8.47
C ASN A 118 -2.12 -25.66 9.98
N ASN A 119 -1.52 -24.70 10.70
CA ASN A 119 -1.87 -24.41 12.11
C ASN A 119 -3.15 -23.59 12.29
N GLY A 120 -3.81 -23.20 11.18
CA GLY A 120 -5.03 -22.37 11.17
C GLY A 120 -4.78 -20.87 10.99
N ASP A 121 -3.53 -20.41 10.99
CA ASP A 121 -3.19 -19.01 10.73
C ASP A 121 -3.55 -18.62 9.29
N ASN A 122 -4.27 -17.49 9.15
CA ASN A 122 -4.68 -16.93 7.87
C ASN A 122 -4.52 -15.39 7.92
N TYR A 123 -3.49 -14.88 7.26
CA TYR A 123 -3.15 -13.46 7.26
C TYR A 123 -2.35 -13.09 6.00
N TYR A 124 -2.14 -11.80 5.79
CA TYR A 124 -1.22 -11.29 4.79
C TYR A 124 0.05 -10.72 5.44
N LEU A 125 1.15 -10.73 4.70
CA LEU A 125 2.28 -9.85 4.98
C LEU A 125 2.25 -8.70 3.98
N ASP A 126 2.47 -7.50 4.49
CA ASP A 126 2.59 -6.30 3.66
C ASP A 126 4.00 -6.09 3.09
N SER A 127 4.16 -5.01 2.33
CA SER A 127 5.44 -4.61 1.72
C SER A 127 6.57 -4.33 2.72
N LYS A 128 6.24 -4.19 4.02
CA LYS A 128 7.19 -4.02 5.13
C LYS A 128 7.42 -5.31 5.92
N GLY A 129 6.75 -6.41 5.56
CA GLY A 129 6.79 -7.67 6.29
C GLY A 129 5.94 -7.69 7.56
N GLU A 130 5.04 -6.72 7.72
CA GLU A 130 4.15 -6.68 8.85
C GLU A 130 2.84 -7.42 8.58
N ILE A 131 2.33 -8.08 9.63
CA ILE A 131 1.09 -8.87 9.53
C ILE A 131 -0.10 -7.93 9.30
N MET A 132 -0.91 -8.28 8.30
CA MET A 132 -2.22 -7.69 8.04
C MET A 132 -3.30 -8.75 8.27
N THR A 133 -4.41 -8.35 8.87
CA THR A 133 -5.59 -9.21 8.99
C THR A 133 -6.16 -9.54 7.62
N THR A 134 -6.95 -10.62 7.53
CA THR A 134 -7.64 -10.98 6.29
C THR A 134 -8.57 -9.86 5.85
N LEU A 135 -8.47 -9.55 4.56
CA LEU A 135 -9.28 -8.56 3.89
C LEU A 135 -10.63 -9.19 3.53
N GLY A 136 -11.70 -8.43 3.60
CA GLY A 136 -13.03 -8.88 3.19
C GLY A 136 -13.13 -9.21 1.69
N GLN A 137 -12.11 -8.83 0.91
CA GLN A 137 -12.01 -9.08 -0.52
C GLN A 137 -10.71 -9.82 -0.85
N PRO A 138 -10.71 -10.73 -1.86
CA PRO A 138 -9.51 -11.43 -2.30
C PRO A 138 -8.54 -10.47 -2.98
N VAL A 139 -7.25 -10.67 -2.70
CA VAL A 139 -6.15 -9.91 -3.30
C VAL A 139 -5.33 -10.85 -4.17
N HIS A 140 -4.94 -10.40 -5.35
CA HIS A 140 -4.09 -11.14 -6.27
C HIS A 140 -2.63 -11.08 -5.84
N VAL A 141 -2.28 -11.94 -4.88
CA VAL A 141 -0.90 -12.15 -4.42
C VAL A 141 -0.65 -13.65 -4.32
N ALA A 142 0.60 -14.07 -4.34
CA ALA A 142 0.96 -15.46 -4.13
C ALA A 142 0.45 -15.96 -2.75
N VAL A 143 0.00 -17.21 -2.71
CA VAL A 143 -0.52 -17.83 -1.49
C VAL A 143 0.50 -18.83 -0.97
N ALA A 144 1.00 -18.64 0.24
CA ALA A 144 1.86 -19.60 0.92
C ALA A 144 1.03 -20.57 1.77
N THR A 145 1.26 -21.87 1.58
CA THR A 145 0.58 -22.98 2.29
C THR A 145 1.60 -23.90 2.94
N GLY A 146 1.18 -24.71 3.89
CA GLY A 146 2.01 -25.65 4.61
C GLY A 146 2.15 -25.34 6.08
N LEU A 147 3.17 -25.89 6.75
CA LEU A 147 3.43 -25.63 8.16
C LEU A 147 4.27 -24.34 8.28
N ILE A 148 3.59 -23.20 8.46
CA ILE A 148 4.21 -21.89 8.48
C ILE A 148 3.94 -21.23 9.83
N ASP A 149 4.99 -21.00 10.62
CA ASP A 149 4.91 -20.13 11.78
C ASP A 149 5.23 -18.67 11.38
N ARG A 150 4.99 -17.75 12.30
CA ARG A 150 5.18 -16.31 12.05
C ARG A 150 6.64 -15.92 11.83
N LYS A 151 7.57 -16.67 12.44
CA LYS A 151 9.00 -16.44 12.29
C LYS A 151 9.44 -16.84 10.88
N PHE A 152 9.09 -18.05 10.46
CA PHE A 152 9.37 -18.53 9.10
C PHE A 152 8.76 -17.61 8.02
N ALA A 153 7.52 -17.16 8.26
CA ALA A 153 6.89 -16.22 7.34
C ALA A 153 7.67 -14.92 7.16
N LYS A 154 8.22 -14.36 8.25
CA LYS A 154 9.02 -13.12 8.19
C LYS A 154 10.44 -13.33 7.69
N GLU A 155 11.08 -14.42 8.06
CA GLU A 155 12.51 -14.65 7.75
C GLU A 155 12.71 -15.26 6.36
N GLU A 156 11.81 -16.14 5.90
CA GLU A 156 11.97 -16.89 4.66
C GLU A 156 10.97 -16.49 3.57
N LEU A 157 9.68 -16.38 3.90
CA LEU A 157 8.66 -16.09 2.89
C LEU A 157 8.59 -14.62 2.51
N TYR A 158 8.80 -13.70 3.45
CA TYR A 158 8.80 -12.27 3.15
C TYR A 158 9.88 -11.85 2.15
N PRO A 159 11.16 -12.26 2.29
CA PRO A 159 12.18 -11.95 1.29
C PRO A 159 11.85 -12.50 -0.11
N LEU A 160 11.32 -13.73 -0.18
CA LEU A 160 10.88 -14.31 -1.44
C LEU A 160 9.71 -13.51 -2.05
N ALA A 161 8.68 -13.21 -1.25
CA ALA A 161 7.53 -12.43 -1.70
C ALA A 161 7.95 -11.03 -2.20
N LYS A 162 8.87 -10.37 -1.48
CA LYS A 162 9.43 -9.08 -1.89
C LYS A 162 10.17 -9.17 -3.22
N PHE A 163 10.96 -10.22 -3.42
CA PHE A 163 11.61 -10.49 -4.69
C PHE A 163 10.58 -10.71 -5.82
N LEU A 164 9.58 -11.55 -5.60
CA LEU A 164 8.53 -11.81 -6.59
C LEU A 164 7.79 -10.52 -6.96
N GLN A 165 7.43 -9.69 -5.99
CA GLN A 165 6.74 -8.42 -6.23
C GLN A 165 7.59 -7.39 -6.99
N SER A 166 8.92 -7.43 -6.83
CA SER A 166 9.83 -6.52 -7.55
C SER A 166 10.06 -6.91 -9.01
N ASN A 167 9.57 -8.09 -9.44
CA ASN A 167 9.76 -8.62 -10.79
C ASN A 167 8.41 -8.94 -11.42
N GLU A 168 7.97 -8.14 -12.39
CA GLU A 168 6.66 -8.25 -13.04
C GLU A 168 6.41 -9.64 -13.65
N PHE A 169 7.45 -10.26 -14.24
CA PHE A 169 7.31 -11.62 -14.80
C PHE A 169 7.02 -12.64 -13.71
N TRP A 170 7.81 -12.66 -12.63
CA TRP A 170 7.62 -13.64 -11.56
C TRP A 170 6.41 -13.37 -10.70
N LYS A 171 6.05 -12.11 -10.50
CA LYS A 171 4.80 -11.69 -9.86
C LYS A 171 3.57 -12.26 -10.58
N ALA A 172 3.59 -12.22 -11.93
CA ALA A 172 2.51 -12.78 -12.73
C ALA A 172 2.56 -14.31 -12.82
N GLN A 173 3.75 -14.91 -12.69
CA GLN A 173 3.98 -16.34 -12.94
C GLN A 173 3.77 -17.22 -11.69
N ILE A 174 4.13 -16.76 -10.48
CA ILE A 174 4.04 -17.58 -9.28
C ILE A 174 2.71 -17.34 -8.57
N GLU A 175 1.92 -18.41 -8.45
CA GLU A 175 0.58 -18.37 -7.85
C GLU A 175 0.57 -18.87 -6.41
N GLN A 176 1.32 -19.97 -6.15
CA GLN A 176 1.36 -20.58 -4.82
C GLN A 176 2.80 -20.94 -4.42
N ILE A 177 3.05 -20.89 -3.12
CA ILE A 177 4.27 -21.33 -2.46
C ILE A 177 3.88 -22.39 -1.44
N ASN A 178 4.34 -23.63 -1.61
CA ASN A 178 4.14 -24.69 -0.64
C ASN A 178 5.38 -24.85 0.24
N VAL A 179 5.19 -24.81 1.55
CA VAL A 179 6.24 -25.07 2.54
C VAL A 179 6.15 -26.54 2.94
N THR A 180 7.16 -27.32 2.58
CA THR A 180 7.22 -28.75 2.91
C THR A 180 7.46 -28.98 4.41
N PRO A 181 7.24 -30.21 4.94
CA PRO A 181 7.57 -30.52 6.32
C PRO A 181 9.06 -30.37 6.67
N LYS A 182 9.95 -30.34 5.66
CA LYS A 182 11.39 -30.07 5.84
C LYS A 182 11.73 -28.58 5.77
N LEU A 183 10.70 -27.70 5.73
CA LEU A 183 10.84 -26.24 5.56
C LEU A 183 11.54 -25.87 4.24
N GLU A 184 11.31 -26.66 3.19
CA GLU A 184 11.76 -26.37 1.83
C GLU A 184 10.61 -25.73 1.05
N LEU A 185 10.95 -24.89 0.06
CA LEU A 185 10.00 -24.11 -0.72
C LEU A 185 9.76 -24.77 -2.09
N GLU A 186 8.50 -25.00 -2.38
CA GLU A 186 8.00 -25.42 -3.68
C GLU A 186 7.09 -24.34 -4.24
N LEU A 187 7.31 -23.94 -5.49
CA LEU A 187 6.52 -22.91 -6.13
C LEU A 187 5.64 -23.52 -7.22
N VAL A 188 4.39 -23.08 -7.26
CA VAL A 188 3.45 -23.47 -8.29
C VAL A 188 3.31 -22.33 -9.29
N PRO A 189 3.80 -22.49 -10.51
CA PRO A 189 3.65 -21.47 -11.52
C PRO A 189 2.23 -21.52 -12.13
N ARG A 190 1.77 -20.38 -12.63
CA ARG A 190 0.48 -20.26 -13.34
C ARG A 190 0.48 -20.98 -14.69
N VAL A 191 1.63 -20.96 -15.37
CA VAL A 191 1.79 -21.60 -16.68
C VAL A 191 2.66 -22.83 -16.55
N GLY A 192 2.21 -23.97 -17.14
CA GLY A 192 2.84 -25.27 -17.03
C GLY A 192 2.27 -26.10 -15.88
N LYS A 193 2.52 -27.43 -15.92
CA LYS A 193 2.05 -28.39 -14.90
C LYS A 193 3.19 -28.90 -14.01
N HIS A 194 4.29 -28.15 -13.95
CA HIS A 194 5.47 -28.53 -13.18
C HIS A 194 5.50 -27.77 -11.85
N ILE A 195 6.16 -28.37 -10.87
CA ILE A 195 6.50 -27.73 -9.61
C ILE A 195 7.93 -27.21 -9.69
N LEU A 196 8.15 -25.99 -9.27
CA LEU A 196 9.49 -25.43 -9.10
C LEU A 196 9.97 -25.71 -7.70
N PHE A 197 11.02 -26.50 -7.55
CA PHE A 197 11.63 -26.77 -6.26
C PHE A 197 12.76 -25.78 -6.02
N LEU A 198 12.53 -24.85 -5.09
CA LEU A 198 13.52 -23.85 -4.70
C LEU A 198 14.47 -24.35 -3.62
N GLY A 199 14.05 -25.37 -2.83
CA GLY A 199 14.77 -25.82 -1.66
C GLY A 199 14.69 -24.81 -0.52
N LYS A 200 15.78 -24.58 0.16
CA LYS A 200 15.91 -23.48 1.12
C LYS A 200 16.01 -22.16 0.38
N GLY A 201 15.50 -21.09 0.97
CA GLY A 201 15.53 -19.75 0.38
C GLY A 201 16.92 -19.22 0.05
N GLY A 202 17.00 -18.00 -0.46
CA GLY A 202 18.25 -17.29 -0.79
C GLY A 202 18.60 -17.32 -2.28
N ASP A 203 19.53 -16.45 -2.66
CA ASP A 203 20.07 -16.28 -4.03
C ASP A 203 19.01 -16.15 -5.14
N TYR A 204 17.88 -15.51 -4.81
CA TYR A 204 16.72 -15.43 -5.70
C TYR A 204 17.07 -14.85 -7.08
N ASN A 205 17.90 -13.79 -7.13
CA ASN A 205 18.25 -13.15 -8.40
C ASN A 205 18.95 -14.13 -9.34
N GLU A 206 19.90 -14.90 -8.86
CA GLU A 206 20.67 -15.84 -9.67
C GLU A 206 19.79 -17.04 -10.08
N LYS A 207 19.10 -17.67 -9.12
CA LYS A 207 18.24 -18.84 -9.36
C LYS A 207 17.13 -18.53 -10.37
N PHE A 208 16.43 -17.41 -10.18
CA PHE A 208 15.32 -17.04 -11.05
C PHE A 208 15.75 -16.48 -12.41
N SER A 209 16.94 -15.87 -12.52
CA SER A 209 17.52 -15.48 -13.80
C SER A 209 17.81 -16.71 -14.67
N LYS A 210 18.44 -17.73 -14.09
CA LYS A 210 18.68 -19.01 -14.79
C LYS A 210 17.38 -19.71 -15.17
N LEU A 211 16.41 -19.72 -14.27
CA LEU A 211 15.10 -20.30 -14.57
C LEU A 211 14.40 -19.55 -15.72
N GLN A 212 14.52 -18.24 -15.78
CA GLN A 212 13.95 -17.45 -16.87
C GLN A 212 14.59 -17.78 -18.22
N THR A 213 15.91 -17.95 -18.25
CA THR A 213 16.64 -18.41 -19.44
C THR A 213 16.19 -19.81 -19.84
N PHE A 214 16.07 -20.72 -18.86
CA PHE A 214 15.58 -22.08 -19.09
C PHE A 214 14.16 -22.10 -19.67
N TYR A 215 13.27 -21.24 -19.17
CA TYR A 215 11.92 -21.10 -19.70
C TYR A 215 11.92 -20.62 -21.15
N LYS A 216 12.74 -19.63 -21.48
CA LYS A 216 12.80 -19.05 -22.83
C LYS A 216 13.45 -20.01 -23.84
N GLU A 217 14.54 -20.66 -23.48
CA GLU A 217 15.36 -21.41 -24.40
C GLU A 217 15.02 -22.91 -24.44
N ALA A 218 14.69 -23.51 -23.31
CA ALA A 218 14.42 -24.93 -23.25
C ALA A 218 12.92 -25.28 -23.29
N LEU A 219 12.10 -24.73 -22.40
CA LEU A 219 10.68 -25.12 -22.31
C LEU A 219 9.88 -24.77 -23.58
N ASN A 220 10.22 -23.66 -24.23
CA ASN A 220 9.58 -23.29 -25.49
C ASN A 220 9.89 -24.29 -26.64
N GLN A 221 11.01 -24.99 -26.56
CA GLN A 221 11.38 -26.00 -27.57
C GLN A 221 10.84 -27.39 -27.24
N VAL A 222 10.91 -27.79 -25.96
CA VAL A 222 10.58 -29.18 -25.54
C VAL A 222 9.15 -29.32 -25.02
N GLY A 223 8.46 -28.22 -24.80
CA GLY A 223 7.09 -28.17 -24.27
C GLY A 223 7.03 -27.98 -22.74
N TRP A 224 6.08 -27.17 -22.31
CA TRP A 224 5.89 -26.76 -20.91
C TRP A 224 5.42 -27.88 -19.96
N ASN A 225 4.90 -28.97 -20.50
CA ASN A 225 4.36 -30.09 -19.72
C ASN A 225 5.26 -31.33 -19.72
N LYS A 226 6.49 -31.21 -20.21
CA LYS A 226 7.44 -32.32 -20.30
C LYS A 226 7.96 -32.76 -18.92
N TYR A 227 8.07 -31.82 -18.00
CA TYR A 227 8.62 -32.05 -16.68
C TYR A 227 7.52 -31.93 -15.62
N GLU A 228 7.60 -32.75 -14.57
CA GLU A 228 6.74 -32.64 -13.40
C GLU A 228 7.38 -31.76 -12.31
N ARG A 229 8.73 -31.76 -12.25
CA ARG A 229 9.50 -30.98 -11.28
C ARG A 229 10.73 -30.39 -11.93
N ILE A 230 10.97 -29.11 -11.63
CA ILE A 230 12.15 -28.37 -12.05
C ILE A 230 12.80 -27.83 -10.77
N SER A 231 13.97 -28.36 -10.40
CA SER A 231 14.72 -27.91 -9.24
C SER A 231 15.68 -26.82 -9.61
N ILE A 232 15.57 -25.70 -8.89
CA ILE A 232 16.47 -24.54 -8.90
C ILE A 232 17.15 -24.37 -7.53
N GLU A 233 17.22 -25.45 -6.74
CA GLU A 233 17.85 -25.45 -5.42
C GLU A 233 19.31 -24.98 -5.51
N PHE A 234 20.04 -25.46 -6.49
CA PHE A 234 21.45 -25.12 -6.70
C PHE A 234 21.60 -23.98 -7.70
N SER A 235 22.42 -22.98 -7.35
CA SER A 235 22.63 -21.82 -8.22
C SER A 235 23.36 -22.13 -9.52
N ASN A 236 24.09 -23.24 -9.62
CA ASN A 236 24.89 -23.62 -10.79
C ASN A 236 24.22 -24.58 -11.78
N GLN A 237 23.08 -25.17 -11.44
CA GLN A 237 22.38 -26.15 -12.27
C GLN A 237 20.87 -26.14 -12.11
N ILE A 238 20.15 -26.59 -13.14
CA ILE A 238 18.73 -26.88 -13.10
C ILE A 238 18.54 -28.37 -13.31
N ILE A 239 17.86 -29.04 -12.36
CA ILE A 239 17.57 -30.47 -12.40
C ILE A 239 16.10 -30.65 -12.74
N CYS A 240 15.82 -31.41 -13.80
CA CYS A 240 14.44 -31.64 -14.24
C CYS A 240 14.06 -33.11 -14.10
N THR A 241 12.96 -33.38 -13.43
CA THR A 241 12.32 -34.71 -13.38
C THR A 241 11.29 -34.78 -14.50
N LYS A 242 11.42 -35.77 -15.40
CA LYS A 242 10.44 -36.01 -16.45
C LYS A 242 9.16 -36.58 -15.87
N LYS A 243 8.04 -36.19 -16.48
CA LYS A 243 6.76 -36.79 -16.14
C LYS A 243 6.77 -38.27 -16.60
N GLU A 244 6.39 -39.18 -15.69
CA GLU A 244 6.10 -40.57 -16.07
C GLU A 244 4.80 -40.60 -16.90
N ASN A 245 4.85 -41.32 -18.03
CA ASN A 245 3.70 -41.49 -18.95
C ASN A 245 2.67 -42.44 -18.37
#